data_617ab69bfa539eb6e10d455a1156fd5f
#
_entry.id   617ab69bfa539eb6e10d455a1156fd5f
#
_cell.length_a   1.000
_cell.length_b   1.000
_cell.length_c   1.000
_cell.angle_alpha   90.00
_cell.angle_beta   90.00
_cell.angle_gamma   90.00
#
_symmetry.space_group_name_H-M   'P 1'
#
loop_
_entity.id
_entity.type
_entity.pdbx_description
1 polymer ?
#
loop_
_entity_poly.entity_id
_entity_poly.type
_entity_poly.pdbx_seq_one_letter_code
_entity_poly.pdbx_strand_id
1 'polypeptide(L)'
;MCELELEDKLQLLKEGLAELATEIGDTQINPKSLNLLCLDFDVPVNVRDSWILEFRKLSDIEYEKYSSKEIISAFRNKMQERFDPAKYFSDLIVFSFIRVISKNLVKELYPLSCLLEIEFSLTADLN
;
A
#
# COMPACT_ATOMS: atom_id res chain seq x y z
N MET A 1 -18.00 6.59 36.62
CA MET A 1 -16.96 6.70 35.60
C MET A 1 -17.52 6.32 34.24
N CYS A 2 -17.45 7.19 33.27
CA CYS A 2 -18.00 6.90 31.95
C CYS A 2 -17.02 6.06 31.13
N GLU A 3 -17.51 4.95 30.59
CA GLU A 3 -16.73 4.16 29.66
C GLU A 3 -16.79 4.83 28.28
N LEU A 4 -15.68 4.78 27.55
CA LEU A 4 -15.66 5.29 26.19
C LEU A 4 -16.52 4.41 25.28
N GLU A 5 -17.19 5.05 24.35
CA GLU A 5 -17.88 4.34 23.28
C GLU A 5 -16.88 3.52 22.45
N LEU A 6 -17.35 2.42 21.88
CA LEU A 6 -16.51 1.58 21.04
C LEU A 6 -15.89 2.38 19.88
N GLU A 7 -16.68 3.26 19.27
CA GLU A 7 -16.21 4.11 18.19
C GLU A 7 -15.06 5.00 18.63
N ASP A 8 -15.14 5.58 19.83
CA ASP A 8 -14.08 6.41 20.38
C ASP A 8 -12.83 5.58 20.67
N LYS A 9 -13.01 4.37 21.21
CA LYS A 9 -11.89 3.48 21.46
C LYS A 9 -11.16 3.13 20.16
N LEU A 10 -11.91 2.80 19.10
CA LEU A 10 -11.33 2.49 17.80
C LEU A 10 -10.61 3.69 17.21
N GLN A 11 -11.18 4.88 17.34
CA GLN A 11 -10.56 6.11 16.83
C GLN A 11 -9.23 6.38 17.55
N LEU A 12 -9.23 6.27 18.88
CA LEU A 12 -8.01 6.48 19.67
C LEU A 12 -6.95 5.44 19.35
N LEU A 13 -7.34 4.18 19.18
CA LEU A 13 -6.41 3.13 18.79
C LEU A 13 -5.82 3.39 17.42
N LYS A 14 -6.64 3.78 16.45
CA LYS A 14 -6.18 4.12 15.11
C LYS A 14 -5.18 5.26 15.13
N GLU A 15 -5.52 6.34 15.82
CA GLU A 15 -4.65 7.50 15.91
C GLU A 15 -3.37 7.19 16.67
N GLY A 16 -3.45 6.42 17.75
CA GLY A 16 -2.27 6.00 18.51
C GLY A 16 -1.33 5.15 17.68
N LEU A 17 -1.87 4.20 16.91
CA LEU A 17 -1.06 3.38 16.01
C LEU A 17 -0.40 4.22 14.92
N ALA A 18 -1.11 5.21 14.39
CA ALA A 18 -0.55 6.11 13.38
C ALA A 18 0.60 6.94 13.95
N GLU A 19 0.46 7.42 15.19
CA GLU A 19 1.53 8.14 15.88
C GLU A 19 2.77 7.28 16.06
N LEU A 20 2.59 6.03 16.51
CA LEU A 20 3.69 5.09 16.67
C LEU A 20 4.35 4.76 15.34
N ALA A 21 3.55 4.56 14.28
CA ALA A 21 4.07 4.31 12.94
C ALA A 21 4.93 5.47 12.45
N THR A 22 4.51 6.72 12.71
CA THR A 22 5.27 7.90 12.36
C THR A 22 6.63 7.91 13.08
N GLU A 23 6.64 7.53 14.35
CA GLU A 23 7.88 7.47 15.13
C GLU A 23 8.90 6.48 14.56
N ILE A 24 8.43 5.37 13.98
CA ILE A 24 9.32 4.38 13.36
C ILE A 24 9.59 4.68 11.88
N GLY A 25 9.12 5.83 11.37
CA GLY A 25 9.42 6.29 10.01
C GLY A 25 8.43 5.85 8.95
N ASP A 26 7.17 5.59 9.31
CA ASP A 26 6.14 5.22 8.35
C ASP A 26 5.78 6.41 7.45
N THR A 27 5.89 6.22 6.14
CA THR A 27 5.54 7.23 5.13
C THR A 27 4.90 6.54 3.93
N GLN A 28 4.33 7.31 3.00
CA GLN A 28 3.75 6.74 1.78
C GLN A 28 4.81 6.10 0.88
N ILE A 29 6.04 6.60 0.90
CA ILE A 29 7.14 6.01 0.12
C ILE A 29 7.73 4.79 0.84
N ASN A 30 7.67 4.78 2.17
CA ASN A 30 8.20 3.69 2.98
C ASN A 30 7.21 3.29 4.08
N PRO A 31 6.05 2.74 3.70
CA PRO A 31 5.05 2.31 4.68
C PRO A 31 5.57 1.13 5.50
N LYS A 32 5.28 1.15 6.78
CA LYS A 32 5.76 0.13 7.72
C LYS A 32 4.75 -0.97 8.01
N SER A 33 3.46 -0.72 7.74
CA SER A 33 2.41 -1.66 8.07
C SER A 33 1.33 -1.70 6.99
N LEU A 34 1.17 -2.89 6.39
CA LEU A 34 0.07 -3.12 5.44
C LEU A 34 -1.28 -2.93 6.11
N ASN A 35 -1.42 -3.37 7.36
CA ASN A 35 -2.70 -3.28 8.07
C ASN A 35 -3.11 -1.82 8.33
N LEU A 36 -2.16 -0.97 8.71
CA LEU A 36 -2.44 0.46 8.87
C LEU A 36 -2.81 1.12 7.54
N LEU A 37 -2.14 0.72 6.47
CA LEU A 37 -2.46 1.23 5.14
C LEU A 37 -3.87 0.82 4.71
N CYS A 38 -4.24 -0.43 4.95
CA CYS A 38 -5.60 -0.91 4.69
C CYS A 38 -6.63 -0.15 5.52
N LEU A 39 -6.32 0.13 6.78
CA LEU A 39 -7.20 0.88 7.66
C LEU A 39 -7.42 2.30 7.14
N ASP A 40 -6.36 2.96 6.65
CA ASP A 40 -6.43 4.32 6.12
C ASP A 40 -7.32 4.43 4.88
N PHE A 41 -7.40 3.38 4.08
CA PHE A 41 -8.18 3.39 2.83
C PHE A 41 -9.43 2.50 2.90
N ASP A 42 -9.82 2.09 4.10
CA ASP A 42 -11.03 1.28 4.35
C ASP A 42 -11.05 -0.03 3.57
N VAL A 43 -9.89 -0.68 3.47
CA VAL A 43 -9.74 -1.95 2.75
C VAL A 43 -10.08 -3.12 3.69
N PRO A 44 -11.10 -3.94 3.36
CA PRO A 44 -11.46 -5.08 4.20
C PRO A 44 -10.37 -6.16 4.22
N VAL A 45 -10.36 -6.97 5.27
CA VAL A 45 -9.38 -8.04 5.46
C VAL A 45 -9.38 -9.03 4.31
N ASN A 46 -10.58 -9.42 3.82
CA ASN A 46 -10.66 -10.36 2.70
C ASN A 46 -10.08 -9.80 1.42
N VAL A 47 -10.21 -8.50 1.19
CA VAL A 47 -9.60 -7.83 0.03
C VAL A 47 -8.08 -7.80 0.18
N ARG A 48 -7.60 -7.43 1.37
CA ARG A 48 -6.16 -7.44 1.67
C ARG A 48 -5.55 -8.81 1.32
N ASP A 49 -6.17 -9.88 1.77
CA ASP A 49 -5.67 -11.24 1.54
C ASP A 49 -5.68 -11.60 0.06
N SER A 50 -6.72 -11.20 -0.67
CA SER A 50 -6.80 -11.39 -2.12
C SER A 50 -5.70 -10.64 -2.85
N TRP A 51 -5.40 -9.40 -2.44
CA TRP A 51 -4.35 -8.60 -3.05
C TRP A 51 -2.97 -9.22 -2.87
N ILE A 52 -2.71 -9.79 -1.69
CA ILE A 52 -1.43 -10.47 -1.45
C ILE A 52 -1.24 -11.60 -2.47
N LEU A 53 -2.28 -12.39 -2.69
CA LEU A 53 -2.24 -13.49 -3.67
C LEU A 53 -2.07 -12.98 -5.10
N GLU A 54 -2.81 -11.93 -5.47
CA GLU A 54 -2.72 -11.34 -6.80
C GLU A 54 -1.34 -10.71 -7.06
N PHE A 55 -0.78 -10.05 -6.07
CA PHE A 55 0.55 -9.46 -6.18
C PHE A 55 1.62 -10.55 -6.35
N ARG A 56 1.44 -11.69 -5.68
CA ARG A 56 2.36 -12.82 -5.86
C ARG A 56 2.31 -13.35 -7.30
N LYS A 57 1.12 -13.41 -7.90
CA LYS A 57 0.98 -13.81 -9.30
C LYS A 57 1.64 -12.80 -10.24
N LEU A 58 1.54 -11.51 -9.92
CA LEU A 58 2.14 -10.46 -10.73
C LEU A 58 3.67 -10.43 -10.62
N SER A 59 4.26 -11.11 -9.64
CA SER A 59 5.72 -11.15 -9.48
C SER A 59 6.44 -11.88 -10.62
N ASP A 60 5.70 -12.68 -11.41
CA ASP A 60 6.28 -13.44 -12.53
C ASP A 60 6.36 -12.66 -13.85
N ILE A 61 5.90 -11.41 -13.87
CA ILE A 61 5.90 -10.58 -15.09
C ILE A 61 7.30 -9.97 -15.31
N GLU A 62 7.72 -9.88 -16.57
CA GLU A 62 8.97 -9.21 -16.95
C GLU A 62 8.78 -7.69 -16.96
N TYR A 63 9.09 -7.04 -15.86
CA TYR A 63 8.83 -5.61 -15.67
C TYR A 63 9.70 -4.68 -16.52
N GLU A 64 10.85 -5.14 -16.97
CA GLU A 64 11.76 -4.34 -17.78
C GLU A 64 11.15 -3.89 -19.10
N LYS A 65 10.12 -4.57 -19.58
CA LYS A 65 9.43 -4.26 -20.83
C LYS A 65 8.36 -3.17 -20.69
N TYR A 66 8.10 -2.71 -19.47
CA TYR A 66 6.98 -1.80 -19.20
C TYR A 66 7.45 -0.54 -18.49
N SER A 67 6.75 0.58 -18.76
CA SER A 67 6.98 1.81 -18.02
C SER A 67 6.39 1.69 -16.60
N SER A 68 6.83 2.55 -15.70
CA SER A 68 6.30 2.57 -14.34
C SER A 68 4.81 2.86 -14.32
N LYS A 69 4.32 3.74 -15.20
CA LYS A 69 2.89 4.01 -15.30
C LYS A 69 2.10 2.79 -15.71
N GLU A 70 2.62 2.01 -16.66
CA GLU A 70 1.98 0.77 -17.08
C GLU A 70 1.95 -0.25 -15.95
N ILE A 71 3.03 -0.37 -15.20
CA ILE A 71 3.13 -1.28 -14.06
C ILE A 71 2.12 -0.89 -12.98
N ILE A 72 2.11 0.39 -12.59
CA ILE A 72 1.17 0.90 -11.59
C ILE A 72 -0.28 0.69 -12.04
N SER A 73 -0.59 0.94 -13.32
CA SER A 73 -1.93 0.71 -13.85
C SER A 73 -2.33 -0.76 -13.80
N ALA A 74 -1.39 -1.67 -14.09
CA ALA A 74 -1.66 -3.11 -14.01
C ALA A 74 -2.00 -3.53 -12.58
N PHE A 75 -1.25 -3.04 -11.59
CA PHE A 75 -1.54 -3.33 -10.18
C PHE A 75 -2.87 -2.72 -9.75
N ARG A 76 -3.13 -1.46 -10.13
CA ARG A 76 -4.41 -0.80 -9.82
C ARG A 76 -5.59 -1.60 -10.39
N ASN A 77 -5.47 -2.08 -11.62
CA ASN A 77 -6.54 -2.85 -12.26
C ASN A 77 -6.83 -4.15 -11.49
N LYS A 78 -5.78 -4.82 -11.03
CA LYS A 78 -5.95 -6.03 -10.22
C LYS A 78 -6.58 -5.73 -8.86
N MET A 79 -6.16 -4.64 -8.22
CA MET A 79 -6.73 -4.21 -6.95
C MET A 79 -8.21 -3.87 -7.09
N GLN A 80 -8.56 -3.20 -8.18
CA GLN A 80 -9.92 -2.76 -8.47
C GLN A 80 -10.88 -3.93 -8.72
N GLU A 81 -10.41 -5.07 -9.21
CA GLU A 81 -11.22 -6.26 -9.43
C GLU A 81 -11.88 -6.75 -8.14
N ARG A 82 -11.22 -6.57 -6.99
CA ARG A 82 -11.72 -7.01 -5.68
C ARG A 82 -12.24 -5.87 -4.83
N PHE A 83 -11.88 -4.64 -5.15
CA PHE A 83 -12.23 -3.47 -4.36
C PHE A 83 -12.39 -2.27 -5.29
N ASP A 84 -13.62 -2.04 -5.73
CA ASP A 84 -13.91 -0.99 -6.71
C ASP A 84 -13.32 0.38 -6.36
N PRO A 85 -13.33 0.85 -5.09
CA PRO A 85 -12.75 2.15 -4.76
C PRO A 85 -11.26 2.29 -5.11
N ALA A 86 -10.54 1.20 -5.34
CA ALA A 86 -9.12 1.26 -5.72
C ALA A 86 -8.90 1.98 -7.05
N LYS A 87 -9.93 2.09 -7.89
CA LYS A 87 -9.84 2.84 -9.15
C LYS A 87 -9.51 4.32 -8.93
N TYR A 88 -9.77 4.85 -7.74
CA TYR A 88 -9.49 6.23 -7.38
C TYR A 88 -8.15 6.41 -6.66
N PHE A 89 -7.40 5.34 -6.43
CA PHE A 89 -6.10 5.44 -5.79
C PHE A 89 -5.12 6.14 -6.71
N SER A 90 -4.38 7.10 -6.15
CA SER A 90 -3.28 7.74 -6.89
C SER A 90 -2.17 6.72 -7.13
N ASP A 91 -1.25 7.04 -8.03
CA ASP A 91 -0.09 6.19 -8.30
C ASP A 91 0.73 5.97 -7.03
N LEU A 92 0.87 7.01 -6.20
CA LEU A 92 1.61 6.89 -4.94
C LEU A 92 0.94 5.94 -3.96
N ILE A 93 -0.40 5.95 -3.88
CA ILE A 93 -1.13 5.02 -3.01
C ILE A 93 -0.93 3.59 -3.49
N VAL A 94 -1.07 3.33 -4.79
CA VAL A 94 -0.83 2.00 -5.37
C VAL A 94 0.61 1.56 -5.07
N PHE A 95 1.57 2.45 -5.27
CA PHE A 95 2.98 2.17 -4.95
C PHE A 95 3.16 1.82 -3.48
N SER A 96 2.49 2.52 -2.57
CA SER A 96 2.58 2.24 -1.13
C SER A 96 2.18 0.79 -0.82
N PHE A 97 1.10 0.30 -1.43
CA PHE A 97 0.69 -1.09 -1.26
C PHE A 97 1.71 -2.06 -1.85
N ILE A 98 2.24 -1.78 -3.05
CA ILE A 98 3.29 -2.60 -3.66
C ILE A 98 4.52 -2.66 -2.74
N ARG A 99 4.93 -1.52 -2.21
CA ARG A 99 6.13 -1.42 -1.38
C ARG A 99 6.00 -2.23 -0.10
N VAL A 100 4.91 -2.07 0.65
CA VAL A 100 4.74 -2.75 1.93
C VAL A 100 4.53 -4.26 1.73
N ILE A 101 3.80 -4.65 0.69
CA ILE A 101 3.57 -6.07 0.39
C ILE A 101 4.87 -6.73 -0.09
N SER A 102 5.64 -6.06 -0.95
CA SER A 102 6.91 -6.59 -1.45
C SER A 102 7.95 -6.73 -0.35
N LYS A 103 7.95 -5.82 0.59
CA LYS A 103 8.95 -5.81 1.66
C LYS A 103 8.70 -6.89 2.69
N ASN A 104 7.44 -7.13 3.03
CA ASN A 104 7.08 -8.00 4.15
C ASN A 104 6.52 -9.38 3.75
N LEU A 105 5.88 -9.50 2.59
CA LEU A 105 5.08 -10.68 2.25
C LEU A 105 5.46 -11.33 0.92
N VAL A 106 5.71 -10.55 -0.13
CA VAL A 106 6.04 -11.05 -1.47
C VAL A 106 7.39 -10.49 -1.87
N LYS A 107 8.45 -11.12 -1.38
CA LYS A 107 9.82 -10.61 -1.54
C LYS A 107 10.28 -10.58 -3.00
N GLU A 108 9.70 -11.39 -3.87
CA GLU A 108 10.00 -11.43 -5.29
C GLU A 108 9.67 -10.09 -5.98
N LEU A 109 8.77 -9.30 -5.40
CA LEU A 109 8.41 -7.98 -5.91
C LEU A 109 9.32 -6.86 -5.39
N TYR A 110 10.19 -7.16 -4.43
CA TYR A 110 11.00 -6.11 -3.80
C TYR A 110 11.88 -5.34 -4.80
N PRO A 111 12.58 -6.00 -5.74
CA PRO A 111 13.36 -5.27 -6.74
C PRO A 111 12.51 -4.31 -7.57
N LEU A 112 11.29 -4.70 -7.94
CA LEU A 112 10.37 -3.82 -8.66
C LEU A 112 10.01 -2.60 -7.82
N SER A 113 9.72 -2.80 -6.53
CA SER A 113 9.37 -1.70 -5.65
C SER A 113 10.52 -0.69 -5.53
N CYS A 114 11.77 -1.17 -5.58
CA CYS A 114 12.93 -0.29 -5.56
C CYS A 114 13.05 0.56 -6.82
N LEU A 115 12.76 -0.01 -7.98
CA LEU A 115 12.75 0.73 -9.25
C LEU A 115 11.67 1.81 -9.24
N LEU A 116 10.47 1.47 -8.77
CA LEU A 116 9.36 2.41 -8.69
C LEU A 116 9.67 3.53 -7.69
N GLU A 117 10.33 3.21 -6.57
CA GLU A 117 10.72 4.19 -5.56
C GLU A 117 11.62 5.27 -6.15
N ILE A 118 12.57 4.89 -7.00
CA ILE A 118 13.48 5.85 -7.63
C ILE A 118 12.69 6.89 -8.42
N GLU A 119 11.71 6.46 -9.22
CA GLU A 119 10.88 7.37 -9.98
C GLU A 119 10.05 8.31 -9.11
N PHE A 120 9.43 7.77 -8.06
CA PHE A 120 8.62 8.59 -7.16
C PHE A 120 9.47 9.60 -6.40
N SER A 121 10.68 9.22 -5.99
CA SER A 121 11.60 10.12 -5.31
C SER A 121 12.05 11.25 -6.22
N LEU A 122 12.36 10.96 -7.49
CA LEU A 122 12.74 11.98 -8.46
C LEU A 122 11.59 12.94 -8.73
N THR A 123 10.37 12.44 -8.85
CA THR A 123 9.19 13.27 -9.06
C THR A 123 8.92 14.17 -7.86
N ALA A 124 9.09 13.65 -6.65
CA ALA A 124 8.91 14.43 -5.42
C ALA A 124 9.93 15.56 -5.33
N ASP A 125 11.17 15.32 -5.75
CA ASP A 125 12.23 16.33 -5.74
C ASP A 125 11.97 17.47 -6.75
N LEU A 126 11.22 17.18 -7.81
CA LEU A 126 10.89 18.17 -8.82
C LEU A 126 9.69 19.05 -8.44
N ASN A 127 8.91 18.62 -7.48
CA ASN A 127 7.75 19.36 -7.00
C ASN A 127 8.05 20.08 -5.69
#